data_9642c258ca11166fc4a97e43fa22285c
#
_entry.id   9642c258ca11166fc4a97e43fa22285c
#
_cell.length_a   1.000
_cell.length_b   1.000
_cell.length_c   1.000
_cell.angle_alpha   90.00
_cell.angle_beta   90.00
_cell.angle_gamma   90.00
#
_symmetry.space_group_name_H-M   'P 1'
#
loop_
_entity.id
_entity.type
_entity.pdbx_description
1 polymer ?
#
loop_
_entity_poly.entity_id
_entity_poly.type
_entity_poly.pdbx_seq_one_letter_code
_entity_poly.pdbx_strand_id
1 'polypeptide(L)'
;AYLLEGPMSLTAWQGVRCLGVAGLLPATPYRATAWLLLSDKAGAAMLPITRKVRRVMALSPYERIDLTVKEGFAAGHQFARLIGAKIETPEPMKWFGPNGESEIMYAWIRG
;
A
#
# COMPACT_ATOMS: atom_id res chain seq x y z
N ALA A 1 11.55 -14.69 -6.56
CA ALA A 1 11.45 -13.43 -5.81
C ALA A 1 11.59 -13.71 -4.32
N TYR A 2 12.18 -12.80 -3.60
CA TYR A 2 12.28 -12.88 -2.15
C TYR A 2 11.94 -11.52 -1.54
N LEU A 3 11.57 -11.52 -0.25
CA LEU A 3 11.10 -10.35 0.47
C LEU A 3 12.04 -10.07 1.65
N LEU A 4 12.43 -8.79 1.78
CA LEU A 4 13.17 -8.30 2.92
C LEU A 4 12.25 -7.42 3.76
N GLU A 5 12.22 -7.66 5.07
CA GLU A 5 11.37 -6.92 5.98
C GLU A 5 12.18 -6.06 6.94
N GLY A 6 11.75 -4.80 7.10
CA GLY A 6 12.12 -3.98 8.23
C GLY A 6 10.96 -3.93 9.22
N PRO A 7 11.09 -3.17 10.33
CA PRO A 7 10.01 -3.07 11.32
C PRO A 7 8.68 -2.55 10.74
N MET A 8 8.76 -1.62 9.79
CA MET A 8 7.59 -0.97 9.21
C MET A 8 7.69 -0.90 7.69
N SER A 9 8.50 -1.75 7.08
CA SER A 9 8.71 -1.72 5.63
C SER A 9 8.97 -3.11 5.07
N LEU A 10 8.78 -3.22 3.76
CA LEU A 10 8.95 -4.45 3.01
C LEU A 10 9.54 -4.11 1.65
N THR A 11 10.57 -4.84 1.23
CA THR A 11 11.15 -4.71 -0.10
C THR A 11 11.12 -6.07 -0.80
N ALA A 12 10.62 -6.10 -2.02
CA ALA A 12 10.54 -7.30 -2.83
C ALA A 12 11.60 -7.28 -3.92
N TRP A 13 12.34 -8.38 -4.06
CA TRP A 13 13.44 -8.50 -5.00
C TRP A 13 13.27 -9.72 -5.91
N GLN A 14 13.79 -9.61 -7.12
CA GLN A 14 14.00 -10.74 -8.01
C GLN A 14 15.45 -10.67 -8.49
N GLY A 15 16.32 -11.55 -7.94
CA GLY A 15 17.76 -11.41 -8.13
C GLY A 15 18.24 -10.08 -7.56
N VAL A 16 18.83 -9.23 -8.44
CA VAL A 16 19.29 -7.88 -8.08
C VAL A 16 18.24 -6.80 -8.42
N ARG A 17 17.09 -7.20 -8.96
CA ARG A 17 16.03 -6.26 -9.38
C ARG A 17 15.04 -6.03 -8.24
N CYS A 18 14.88 -4.78 -7.84
CA CYS A 18 13.85 -4.40 -6.88
C CYS A 18 12.49 -4.37 -7.59
N LEU A 19 11.55 -5.18 -7.12
CA LEU A 19 10.19 -5.26 -7.68
C LEU A 19 9.24 -4.28 -7.01
N GLY A 20 9.47 -3.96 -5.76
CA GLY A 20 8.62 -3.02 -5.06
C GLY A 20 9.08 -2.78 -3.64
N VAL A 21 8.63 -1.68 -3.08
CA VAL A 21 8.86 -1.28 -1.70
C VAL A 21 7.54 -0.84 -1.11
N ALA A 22 7.24 -1.26 0.10
CA ALA A 22 6.04 -0.86 0.81
C ALA A 22 6.36 -0.58 2.27
N GLY A 23 5.56 0.25 2.92
CA GLY A 23 5.76 0.53 4.33
C GLY A 23 4.57 1.19 4.97
N LEU A 24 4.64 1.31 6.29
CA LEU A 24 3.66 2.03 7.10
C LEU A 24 4.34 3.23 7.72
N LEU A 25 3.69 4.38 7.62
CA LEU A 25 4.15 5.62 8.25
C LEU A 25 3.19 5.94 9.41
N PRO A 26 3.66 5.84 10.67
CA PRO A 26 2.80 6.15 11.81
C PRO A 26 2.32 7.59 11.79
N ALA A 27 1.03 7.80 12.04
CA ALA A 27 0.45 9.14 12.15
C ALA A 27 -0.03 9.41 13.58
N THR A 28 -0.67 8.43 14.20
CA THR A 28 -1.10 8.47 15.60
C THR A 28 -0.87 7.08 16.19
N PRO A 29 -1.05 6.87 17.52
CA PRO A 29 -0.99 5.51 18.08
C PRO A 29 -2.01 4.54 17.48
N TYR A 30 -3.06 5.05 16.85
CA TYR A 30 -4.16 4.24 16.31
C TYR A 30 -4.16 4.17 14.79
N ARG A 31 -3.45 5.05 14.10
CA ARG A 31 -3.52 5.20 12.65
C ARG A 31 -2.15 5.29 12.00
N ALA A 32 -1.99 4.60 10.88
CA ALA A 32 -0.82 4.71 10.03
C ALA A 32 -1.26 4.93 8.58
N THR A 33 -0.36 5.46 7.78
CA THR A 33 -0.54 5.58 6.33
C THR A 33 0.34 4.56 5.66
N ALA A 34 -0.24 3.76 4.77
CA ALA A 34 0.52 2.81 3.95
C ALA A 34 1.02 3.49 2.70
N TRP A 35 2.21 3.12 2.27
CA TRP A 35 2.78 3.61 1.02
C TRP A 35 3.35 2.43 0.23
N LEU A 36 3.38 2.59 -1.10
CA LEU A 36 3.80 1.53 -2.00
C LEU A 36 4.45 2.13 -3.23
N LEU A 37 5.59 1.59 -3.61
CA LEU A 37 6.24 1.85 -4.89
C LEU A 37 6.41 0.51 -5.59
N LEU A 38 5.86 0.39 -6.79
CA LEU A 38 5.94 -0.85 -7.58
C LEU A 38 6.68 -0.59 -8.88
N SER A 39 7.56 -1.51 -9.22
CA SER A 39 8.16 -1.58 -10.56
C SER A 39 7.12 -2.11 -11.55
N ASP A 40 7.25 -1.77 -12.84
CA ASP A 40 6.44 -2.35 -13.90
C ASP A 40 6.68 -3.85 -14.08
N LYS A 41 7.72 -4.39 -13.46
CA LYS A 41 8.06 -5.81 -13.48
C LYS A 41 7.48 -6.58 -12.28
N ALA A 42 6.69 -5.93 -11.43
CA ALA A 42 6.22 -6.53 -10.17
C ALA A 42 5.04 -7.50 -10.34
N GLY A 43 4.43 -7.60 -11.52
CA GLY A 43 3.17 -8.33 -11.72
C GLY A 43 3.10 -9.71 -11.06
N ALA A 44 4.10 -10.56 -11.32
CA ALA A 44 4.12 -11.91 -10.75
C ALA A 44 4.39 -11.92 -9.24
N ALA A 45 4.97 -10.86 -8.69
CA ALA A 45 5.27 -10.73 -7.26
C ALA A 45 4.11 -10.09 -6.47
N MET A 46 3.05 -9.65 -7.15
CA MET A 46 1.94 -8.93 -6.51
C MET A 46 1.28 -9.75 -5.40
N LEU A 47 0.98 -11.02 -5.64
CA LEU A 47 0.34 -11.86 -4.62
C LEU A 47 1.21 -12.12 -3.40
N PRO A 48 2.50 -12.51 -3.53
CA PRO A 48 3.37 -12.64 -2.37
C PRO A 48 3.52 -11.34 -1.58
N ILE A 49 3.67 -10.21 -2.28
CA ILE A 49 3.76 -8.89 -1.65
C ILE A 49 2.49 -8.61 -0.86
N THR A 50 1.33 -8.82 -1.47
CA THR A 50 0.03 -8.58 -0.84
C THR A 50 -0.17 -9.42 0.42
N ARG A 51 0.17 -10.71 0.36
CA ARG A 51 0.05 -11.60 1.52
C ARG A 51 0.90 -11.10 2.68
N LYS A 52 2.13 -10.66 2.37
CA LYS A 52 3.05 -10.17 3.39
C LYS A 52 2.56 -8.87 4.01
N VAL A 53 2.09 -7.95 3.17
CA VAL A 53 1.54 -6.67 3.64
C VAL A 53 0.33 -6.91 4.54
N ARG A 54 -0.58 -7.80 4.15
CA ARG A 54 -1.74 -8.15 4.98
C ARG A 54 -1.32 -8.66 6.35
N ARG A 55 -0.29 -9.49 6.40
CA ARG A 55 0.24 -10.02 7.65
C ARG A 55 0.83 -8.92 8.52
N VAL A 56 1.63 -8.04 7.93
CA VAL A 56 2.22 -6.89 8.65
C VAL A 56 1.12 -6.01 9.23
N MET A 57 0.08 -5.72 8.45
CA MET A 57 -1.06 -4.93 8.91
C MET A 57 -1.78 -5.60 10.07
N ALA A 58 -2.05 -6.90 9.96
CA ALA A 58 -2.74 -7.65 11.00
C ALA A 58 -1.95 -7.68 12.32
N LEU A 59 -0.62 -7.73 12.23
CA LEU A 59 0.26 -7.76 13.40
C LEU A 59 0.60 -6.37 13.93
N SER A 60 0.26 -5.30 13.21
CA SER A 60 0.53 -3.94 13.62
C SER A 60 -0.40 -3.51 14.76
N PRO A 61 -0.03 -2.46 15.53
CA PRO A 61 -0.89 -1.96 16.60
C PRO A 61 -2.02 -1.05 16.14
N TYR A 62 -2.11 -0.77 14.81
CA TYR A 62 -3.03 0.24 14.30
C TYR A 62 -4.44 -0.31 14.12
N GLU A 63 -5.42 0.51 14.46
CA GLU A 63 -6.84 0.22 14.22
C GLU A 63 -7.25 0.64 12.82
N ARG A 64 -6.53 1.61 12.24
CA ARG A 64 -6.79 2.14 10.91
C ARG A 64 -5.49 2.28 10.14
N ILE A 65 -5.48 1.81 8.89
CA ILE A 65 -4.38 2.03 7.95
C ILE A 65 -4.99 2.58 6.67
N ASP A 66 -4.64 3.81 6.31
CA ASP A 66 -5.14 4.42 5.09
C ASP A 66 -4.05 4.50 4.04
N LEU A 67 -4.46 4.61 2.77
CA LEU A 67 -3.55 4.83 1.66
C LEU A 67 -4.28 5.56 0.56
N THR A 68 -3.53 6.37 -0.19
CA THR A 68 -4.08 7.07 -1.35
C THR A 68 -3.45 6.49 -2.61
N VAL A 69 -4.25 6.42 -3.67
CA VAL A 69 -3.82 5.89 -4.97
C VAL A 69 -4.19 6.90 -6.03
N LYS A 70 -3.26 7.21 -6.94
CA LYS A 70 -3.54 8.07 -8.08
C LYS A 70 -4.72 7.51 -8.87
N GLU A 71 -5.62 8.37 -9.30
CA GLU A 71 -6.87 7.98 -9.95
C GLU A 71 -6.67 6.98 -11.08
N GLY A 72 -5.68 7.20 -11.94
CA GLY A 72 -5.44 6.33 -13.10
C GLY A 72 -4.47 5.17 -12.85
N PHE A 73 -4.04 4.95 -11.62
CA PHE A 73 -3.05 3.91 -11.32
C PHE A 73 -3.73 2.58 -10.99
N ALA A 74 -4.07 1.81 -12.01
CA ALA A 74 -4.83 0.56 -11.87
C ALA A 74 -4.18 -0.45 -10.93
N ALA A 75 -2.86 -0.62 -11.00
CA ALA A 75 -2.15 -1.57 -10.13
C ALA A 75 -2.26 -1.17 -8.66
N GLY A 76 -2.23 0.12 -8.35
CA GLY A 76 -2.40 0.63 -6.99
C GLY A 76 -3.80 0.36 -6.45
N HIS A 77 -4.82 0.53 -7.28
CA HIS A 77 -6.20 0.24 -6.89
C HIS A 77 -6.41 -1.25 -6.64
N GLN A 78 -5.81 -2.10 -7.47
CA GLN A 78 -5.85 -3.54 -7.27
C GLN A 78 -5.16 -3.94 -5.97
N PHE A 79 -3.99 -3.37 -5.71
CA PHE A 79 -3.26 -3.62 -4.47
C PHE A 79 -4.10 -3.24 -3.25
N ALA A 80 -4.71 -2.05 -3.26
CA ALA A 80 -5.55 -1.60 -2.16
C ALA A 80 -6.68 -2.59 -1.86
N ARG A 81 -7.35 -3.08 -2.90
CA ARG A 81 -8.40 -4.08 -2.74
C ARG A 81 -7.87 -5.41 -2.20
N LEU A 82 -6.72 -5.85 -2.70
CA LEU A 82 -6.14 -7.13 -2.29
C LEU A 82 -5.69 -7.14 -0.83
N ILE A 83 -5.27 -6.01 -0.28
CA ILE A 83 -4.92 -5.93 1.14
C ILE A 83 -6.14 -5.78 2.04
N GLY A 84 -7.33 -5.69 1.47
CA GLY A 84 -8.57 -5.60 2.22
C GLY A 84 -9.00 -4.18 2.56
N ALA A 85 -8.37 -3.18 1.95
CA ALA A 85 -8.80 -1.79 2.12
C ALA A 85 -10.03 -1.49 1.29
N LYS A 86 -10.86 -0.56 1.76
CA LYS A 86 -12.08 -0.15 1.08
C LYS A 86 -12.01 1.33 0.73
N ILE A 87 -12.65 1.71 -0.38
CA ILE A 87 -12.76 3.10 -0.79
C ILE A 87 -13.47 3.92 0.30
N GLU A 88 -12.88 5.06 0.63
CA GLU A 88 -13.50 6.02 1.54
C GLU A 88 -13.96 7.29 0.86
N THR A 89 -13.32 7.67 -0.25
CA THR A 89 -13.74 8.86 -0.99
C THR A 89 -14.61 8.42 -2.19
N PRO A 90 -15.85 8.85 -2.27
CA PRO A 90 -16.72 8.48 -3.41
C PRO A 90 -16.25 9.09 -4.71
N GLU A 91 -15.54 10.22 -4.64
CA GLU A 91 -14.98 10.91 -5.80
C GLU A 91 -13.48 11.14 -5.58
N PRO A 92 -12.69 11.26 -6.66
CA PRO A 92 -11.27 11.58 -6.53
C PRO A 92 -11.04 12.91 -5.82
N MET A 93 -10.02 12.93 -4.97
CA MET A 93 -9.59 14.14 -4.29
C MET A 93 -8.73 14.96 -5.25
N LYS A 94 -9.30 16.03 -5.79
CA LYS A 94 -8.62 16.88 -6.77
C LYS A 94 -7.46 17.64 -6.14
N TRP A 95 -6.37 17.77 -6.88
CA TRP A 95 -5.18 18.52 -6.47
C TRP A 95 -4.50 17.97 -5.22
N PHE A 96 -4.74 16.71 -4.88
CA PHE A 96 -4.25 16.10 -3.65
C PHE A 96 -2.78 15.71 -3.72
N GLY A 97 -2.33 15.18 -4.84
CA GLY A 97 -0.98 14.66 -4.98
C GLY A 97 0.07 15.75 -5.14
N PRO A 98 1.34 15.43 -4.96
CA PRO A 98 2.43 16.40 -5.00
C PRO A 98 2.61 17.09 -6.35
N ASN A 99 2.12 16.47 -7.43
CA ASN A 99 2.14 17.07 -8.76
C ASN A 99 0.74 17.54 -9.21
N GLY A 100 -0.19 17.70 -8.27
CA GLY A 100 -1.56 18.14 -8.54
C GLY A 100 -2.48 17.04 -9.04
N GLU A 101 -2.04 15.77 -9.04
CA GLU A 101 -2.86 14.67 -9.50
C GLU A 101 -4.00 14.37 -8.52
N SER A 102 -5.12 13.87 -9.06
CA SER A 102 -6.24 13.41 -8.25
C SER A 102 -5.93 12.04 -7.66
N GLU A 103 -6.32 11.84 -6.41
CA GLU A 103 -6.09 10.57 -5.71
C GLU A 103 -7.37 10.08 -5.04
N ILE A 104 -7.45 8.77 -4.84
CA ILE A 104 -8.56 8.11 -4.17
C ILE A 104 -8.03 7.53 -2.87
N MET A 105 -8.76 7.74 -1.78
CA MET A 105 -8.38 7.21 -0.48
C MET A 105 -9.06 5.88 -0.21
N TYR A 106 -8.26 4.94 0.26
CA TYR A 106 -8.70 3.65 0.77
C TYR A 106 -8.36 3.56 2.25
N ALA A 107 -9.11 2.79 3.00
CA ALA A 107 -8.80 2.52 4.39
C ALA A 107 -9.01 1.06 4.74
N TRP A 108 -8.10 0.53 5.52
CA TRP A 108 -8.22 -0.76 6.16
C TRP A 108 -8.55 -0.50 7.63
N ILE A 109 -9.63 -1.08 8.11
CA ILE A 109 -10.09 -0.94 9.49
C ILE A 109 -10.04 -2.30 10.15
N ARG A 110 -9.42 -2.35 11.34
CA ARG A 110 -9.35 -3.58 12.12
C ARG A 110 -10.74 -3.98 12.60
N GLY A 111 -10.99 -5.23 12.65
CA GLY A 111 -12.27 -5.77 13.04
C GLY A 111 -12.88 -6.59 11.94
#